data_62d5c77d8f38aa5e4567df7104e76814
#
_entry.id   62d5c77d8f38aa5e4567df7104e76814
#
_cell.length_a   1.000
_cell.length_b   1.000
_cell.length_c   1.000
_cell.angle_alpha   90.00
_cell.angle_beta   90.00
_cell.angle_gamma   90.00
#
_symmetry.space_group_name_H-M   'P 1'
#
loop_
_entity.id
_entity.type
_entity.pdbx_description
1 polymer ?
#
loop_
_entity_poly.entity_id
_entity_poly.type
_entity_poly.pdbx_seq_one_letter_code
_entity_poly.pdbx_strand_id
1 'polypeptide(L)'
;MKVVIVDDDRLVATSLKTIVESDKDIKVVATGYCGEDAIALYKKYEPDILLTDIRMNGMTGLEAGEQILNDYPTARLLYLTTFNDDEYIVKALSMGAKGYIIKQDFDSIIPSLKAVFSGQIVFGNEITEKLPNILHTPNSTSSTPDKTTVFDYTVHGLTEQEYEIVKCVAEGLSNKEISEKLFLSEGTVRNYISTILSKLDLRDRTNLAIFYYKAIK
;
A
#
# COMPACT_ATOMS: atom_id res chain seq x y z
N MET A 1 12.53 -16.86 11.81
CA MET A 1 11.40 -16.02 11.33
C MET A 1 10.42 -16.90 10.57
N LYS A 2 9.12 -16.84 10.92
CA LYS A 2 8.03 -17.57 10.24
C LYS A 2 7.40 -16.68 9.17
N VAL A 3 7.25 -17.19 7.95
CA VAL A 3 6.64 -16.47 6.84
C VAL A 3 5.48 -17.30 6.28
N VAL A 4 4.36 -16.66 5.97
CA VAL A 4 3.31 -17.20 5.12
C VAL A 4 3.42 -16.50 3.77
N ILE A 5 3.31 -17.27 2.68
CA ILE A 5 3.36 -16.77 1.31
C ILE A 5 2.00 -17.01 0.66
N VAL A 6 1.44 -15.98 0.01
CA VAL A 6 0.18 -16.10 -0.72
C VAL A 6 0.31 -15.47 -2.11
N ASP A 7 0.02 -16.28 -3.12
CA ASP A 7 0.10 -15.87 -4.53
C ASP A 7 -0.81 -16.79 -5.36
N ASP A 8 -1.68 -16.27 -6.20
CA ASP A 8 -2.64 -17.08 -6.98
C ASP A 8 -1.95 -17.92 -8.07
N ASP A 9 -0.73 -17.55 -8.46
CA ASP A 9 0.13 -18.39 -9.29
C ASP A 9 0.94 -19.37 -8.42
N ARG A 10 0.57 -20.65 -8.51
CA ARG A 10 1.23 -21.73 -7.76
C ARG A 10 2.72 -21.87 -8.06
N LEU A 11 3.13 -21.57 -9.30
CA LEU A 11 4.54 -21.64 -9.68
C LEU A 11 5.33 -20.53 -9.02
N VAL A 12 4.77 -19.31 -8.99
CA VAL A 12 5.35 -18.17 -8.29
C VAL A 12 5.43 -18.43 -6.80
N ALA A 13 4.33 -18.89 -6.16
CA ALA A 13 4.33 -19.23 -4.74
C ALA A 13 5.40 -20.28 -4.38
N THR A 14 5.59 -21.30 -5.23
CA THR A 14 6.60 -22.34 -5.04
C THR A 14 8.03 -21.79 -5.20
N SER A 15 8.23 -20.95 -6.20
CA SER A 15 9.53 -20.30 -6.46
C SER A 15 9.90 -19.36 -5.31
N LEU A 16 8.96 -18.54 -4.86
CA LEU A 16 9.13 -17.66 -3.70
C LEU A 16 9.48 -18.45 -2.44
N LYS A 17 8.79 -19.57 -2.19
CA LYS A 17 9.11 -20.44 -1.07
C LYS A 17 10.56 -20.94 -1.15
N THR A 18 10.99 -21.41 -2.32
CA THR A 18 12.37 -21.91 -2.52
C THR A 18 13.40 -20.80 -2.29
N ILE A 19 13.13 -19.60 -2.81
CA ILE A 19 14.01 -18.44 -2.63
C ILE A 19 14.08 -18.06 -1.14
N VAL A 20 12.95 -17.92 -0.49
CA VAL A 20 12.88 -17.49 0.91
C VAL A 20 13.52 -18.51 1.86
N GLU A 21 13.32 -19.81 1.63
CA GLU A 21 13.91 -20.89 2.42
C GLU A 21 15.40 -21.16 2.10
N SER A 22 15.99 -20.49 1.11
CA SER A 22 17.44 -20.52 0.91
C SER A 22 18.19 -19.87 2.08
N ASP A 23 17.53 -18.98 2.82
CA ASP A 23 18.04 -18.42 4.07
C ASP A 23 17.60 -19.29 5.26
N LYS A 24 18.56 -19.81 6.01
CA LYS A 24 18.33 -20.76 7.13
C LYS A 24 17.56 -20.16 8.29
N ASP A 25 17.52 -18.84 8.42
CA ASP A 25 16.82 -18.12 9.49
C ASP A 25 15.34 -17.90 9.18
N ILE A 26 14.91 -18.22 7.95
CA ILE A 26 13.54 -18.03 7.47
C ILE A 26 12.88 -19.38 7.21
N LYS A 27 11.67 -19.54 7.75
CA LYS A 27 10.87 -20.73 7.52
C LYS A 27 9.50 -20.34 6.95
N VAL A 28 9.16 -20.86 5.79
CA VAL A 28 7.81 -20.73 5.22
C VAL A 28 6.91 -21.77 5.88
N VAL A 29 6.00 -21.32 6.72
CA VAL A 29 5.13 -22.21 7.51
C VAL A 29 3.87 -22.64 6.74
N ALA A 30 3.45 -21.87 5.74
CA ALA A 30 2.36 -22.22 4.83
C ALA A 30 2.44 -21.41 3.54
N THR A 31 1.76 -21.91 2.49
CA THR A 31 1.51 -21.21 1.24
C THR A 31 0.00 -21.23 0.97
N GLY A 32 -0.55 -20.14 0.47
CA GLY A 32 -1.94 -19.96 0.05
C GLY A 32 -2.04 -19.41 -1.37
N TYR A 33 -3.25 -19.39 -1.92
CA TYR A 33 -3.47 -19.10 -3.34
C TYR A 33 -4.61 -18.10 -3.60
N CYS A 34 -5.19 -17.52 -2.55
CA CYS A 34 -6.23 -16.50 -2.65
C CYS A 34 -6.25 -15.63 -1.37
N GLY A 35 -7.02 -14.55 -1.37
CA GLY A 35 -7.13 -13.67 -0.23
C GLY A 35 -7.72 -14.33 1.01
N GLU A 36 -8.68 -15.26 0.82
CA GLU A 36 -9.27 -16.03 1.90
C GLU A 36 -8.24 -16.96 2.56
N ASP A 37 -7.34 -17.57 1.77
CA ASP A 37 -6.22 -18.34 2.29
C ASP A 37 -5.29 -17.45 3.14
N ALA A 38 -5.02 -16.21 2.71
CA ALA A 38 -4.19 -15.28 3.46
C ALA A 38 -4.73 -15.06 4.88
N ILE A 39 -6.04 -14.80 5.00
CA ILE A 39 -6.70 -14.60 6.29
C ILE A 39 -6.67 -15.89 7.13
N ALA A 40 -7.07 -17.02 6.55
CA ALA A 40 -7.13 -18.29 7.25
C ALA A 40 -5.76 -18.77 7.74
N LEU A 41 -4.73 -18.64 6.89
CA LEU A 41 -3.36 -19.01 7.22
C LEU A 41 -2.72 -18.06 8.22
N TYR A 42 -2.99 -16.75 8.12
CA TYR A 42 -2.53 -15.78 9.11
C TYR A 42 -3.07 -16.13 10.50
N LYS A 43 -4.38 -16.32 10.62
CA LYS A 43 -5.05 -16.71 11.88
C LYS A 43 -4.53 -18.03 12.45
N LYS A 44 -4.23 -19.01 11.58
CA LYS A 44 -3.77 -20.34 12.02
C LYS A 44 -2.34 -20.38 12.48
N TYR A 45 -1.44 -19.66 11.81
CA TYR A 45 0.00 -19.79 12.04
C TYR A 45 0.62 -18.59 12.74
N GLU A 46 -0.08 -17.47 12.83
CA GLU A 46 0.40 -16.19 13.38
C GLU A 46 1.86 -15.95 12.94
N PRO A 47 2.10 -15.77 11.62
CA PRO A 47 3.45 -15.61 11.11
C PRO A 47 4.06 -14.28 11.55
N ASP A 48 5.38 -14.23 11.56
CA ASP A 48 6.11 -12.97 11.77
C ASP A 48 5.88 -11.99 10.62
N ILE A 49 5.72 -12.51 9.39
CA ILE A 49 5.43 -11.74 8.17
C ILE A 49 4.48 -12.53 7.27
N LEU A 50 3.47 -11.84 6.74
CA LEU A 50 2.69 -12.29 5.58
C LEU A 50 3.26 -11.63 4.33
N LEU A 51 3.77 -12.46 3.41
CA LEU A 51 4.21 -12.08 2.07
C LEU A 51 3.08 -12.43 1.10
N THR A 52 2.43 -11.45 0.51
CA THR A 52 1.24 -11.68 -0.31
C THR A 52 1.27 -10.90 -1.61
N ASP A 53 0.79 -11.53 -2.69
CA ASP A 53 0.46 -10.80 -3.90
C ASP A 53 -0.70 -9.84 -3.63
N ILE A 54 -0.72 -8.75 -4.39
CA ILE A 54 -1.80 -7.76 -4.36
C ILE A 54 -2.98 -8.22 -5.21
N ARG A 55 -2.69 -8.66 -6.44
CA ARG A 55 -3.71 -9.04 -7.43
C ARG A 55 -3.91 -10.54 -7.43
N MET A 56 -4.99 -10.96 -6.85
CA MET A 56 -5.43 -12.36 -6.87
C MET A 56 -6.87 -12.45 -7.35
N ASN A 57 -7.25 -13.60 -7.90
CA ASN A 57 -8.62 -13.83 -8.29
C ASN A 57 -9.55 -13.87 -7.06
N GLY A 58 -10.67 -13.17 -7.13
CA GLY A 58 -11.61 -13.01 -6.01
C GLY A 58 -11.14 -11.92 -5.04
N MET A 59 -10.92 -12.26 -3.79
CA MET A 59 -10.40 -11.34 -2.79
C MET A 59 -8.94 -10.99 -3.07
N THR A 60 -8.65 -9.71 -3.18
CA THR A 60 -7.29 -9.21 -3.38
C THR A 60 -6.44 -9.32 -2.11
N GLY A 61 -5.11 -9.30 -2.27
CA GLY A 61 -4.20 -9.27 -1.12
C GLY A 61 -4.35 -8.02 -0.26
N LEU A 62 -4.77 -6.88 -0.85
CA LEU A 62 -5.06 -5.67 -0.10
C LEU A 62 -6.31 -5.81 0.76
N GLU A 63 -7.40 -6.36 0.22
CA GLU A 63 -8.62 -6.62 0.99
C GLU A 63 -8.38 -7.62 2.12
N ALA A 64 -7.62 -8.69 1.84
CA ALA A 64 -7.21 -9.64 2.86
C ALA A 64 -6.35 -8.99 3.94
N GLY A 65 -5.40 -8.15 3.54
CA GLY A 65 -4.53 -7.40 4.45
C GLY A 65 -5.27 -6.42 5.33
N GLU A 66 -6.28 -5.75 4.80
CA GLU A 66 -7.15 -4.85 5.57
C GLU A 66 -7.89 -5.61 6.67
N GLN A 67 -8.48 -6.77 6.35
CA GLN A 67 -9.13 -7.61 7.35
C GLN A 67 -8.15 -8.12 8.40
N ILE A 68 -6.96 -8.56 7.97
CA ILE A 68 -5.91 -9.03 8.90
C ILE A 68 -5.47 -7.89 9.83
N LEU A 69 -5.26 -6.67 9.33
CA LEU A 69 -4.84 -5.54 10.16
C LEU A 69 -5.94 -5.07 11.12
N ASN A 70 -7.21 -5.22 10.77
CA ASN A 70 -8.33 -4.95 11.67
C ASN A 70 -8.35 -5.93 12.86
N ASP A 71 -8.10 -7.23 12.59
CA ASP A 71 -8.08 -8.26 13.62
C ASP A 71 -6.73 -8.30 14.38
N TYR A 72 -5.64 -8.00 13.69
CA TYR A 72 -4.26 -8.04 14.18
C TYR A 72 -3.51 -6.74 13.84
N PRO A 73 -3.69 -5.64 14.59
CA PRO A 73 -3.11 -4.33 14.25
C PRO A 73 -1.58 -4.28 14.18
N THR A 74 -0.90 -5.26 14.78
CA THR A 74 0.57 -5.37 14.75
C THR A 74 1.10 -6.28 13.65
N ALA A 75 0.22 -6.81 12.78
CA ALA A 75 0.59 -7.68 11.67
C ALA A 75 1.60 -6.99 10.74
N ARG A 76 2.60 -7.76 10.30
CA ARG A 76 3.58 -7.27 9.32
C ARG A 76 3.22 -7.83 7.95
N LEU A 77 2.71 -6.96 7.11
CA LEU A 77 2.33 -7.27 5.73
C LEU A 77 3.39 -6.74 4.78
N LEU A 78 3.93 -7.61 3.93
CA LEU A 78 4.83 -7.28 2.85
C LEU A 78 4.15 -7.67 1.53
N TYR A 79 3.83 -6.68 0.71
CA TYR A 79 3.15 -6.90 -0.55
C TYR A 79 4.14 -7.13 -1.69
N LEU A 80 3.80 -8.10 -2.54
CA LEU A 80 4.46 -8.36 -3.81
C LEU A 80 3.56 -7.91 -4.96
N THR A 81 4.13 -7.35 -6.01
CA THR A 81 3.39 -6.99 -7.22
C THR A 81 4.25 -7.12 -8.46
N THR A 82 3.61 -7.41 -9.59
CA THR A 82 4.26 -7.37 -10.91
C THR A 82 4.18 -5.99 -11.54
N PHE A 83 3.29 -5.12 -11.05
CA PHE A 83 3.01 -3.81 -11.62
C PHE A 83 3.16 -2.71 -10.59
N ASN A 84 3.64 -1.58 -11.07
CA ASN A 84 3.83 -0.36 -10.30
C ASN A 84 2.54 0.50 -10.35
N ASP A 85 1.41 -0.08 -9.91
CA ASP A 85 0.12 0.62 -9.86
C ASP A 85 0.07 1.54 -8.66
N ASP A 86 0.11 2.83 -8.90
CA ASP A 86 0.15 3.88 -7.88
C ASP A 86 -1.04 3.78 -6.89
N GLU A 87 -2.20 3.33 -7.35
CA GLU A 87 -3.39 3.13 -6.52
C GLU A 87 -3.16 2.11 -5.39
N TYR A 88 -2.53 0.98 -5.72
CA TYR A 88 -2.24 -0.07 -4.74
C TYR A 88 -1.15 0.33 -3.75
N ILE A 89 -0.16 1.11 -4.22
CA ILE A 89 0.89 1.64 -3.34
C ILE A 89 0.28 2.56 -2.28
N VAL A 90 -0.57 3.50 -2.71
CA VAL A 90 -1.24 4.44 -1.80
C VAL A 90 -2.10 3.70 -0.79
N LYS A 91 -2.90 2.72 -1.24
CA LYS A 91 -3.77 1.93 -0.37
C LYS A 91 -2.95 1.11 0.64
N ALA A 92 -1.90 0.42 0.21
CA ALA A 92 -1.01 -0.33 1.10
C ALA A 92 -0.36 0.56 2.16
N LEU A 93 0.09 1.76 1.77
CA LEU A 93 0.66 2.75 2.68
C LEU A 93 -0.35 3.24 3.72
N SER A 94 -1.55 3.61 3.28
CA SER A 94 -2.62 4.12 4.15
C SER A 94 -3.06 3.11 5.20
N MET A 95 -3.03 1.82 4.85
CA MET A 95 -3.36 0.70 5.75
C MET A 95 -2.25 0.38 6.75
N GLY A 96 -1.05 0.96 6.60
CA GLY A 96 0.09 0.69 7.48
C GLY A 96 0.88 -0.57 7.12
N ALA A 97 0.85 -1.00 5.86
CA ALA A 97 1.71 -2.07 5.36
C ALA A 97 3.18 -1.79 5.69
N LYS A 98 3.93 -2.84 6.00
CA LYS A 98 5.34 -2.74 6.38
C LYS A 98 6.29 -2.84 5.19
N GLY A 99 5.76 -3.17 4.01
CA GLY A 99 6.58 -3.16 2.81
C GLY A 99 5.79 -3.44 1.54
N TYR A 100 6.43 -3.05 0.43
CA TYR A 100 5.93 -3.20 -0.91
C TYR A 100 7.11 -3.39 -1.87
N ILE A 101 7.19 -4.52 -2.53
CA ILE A 101 8.28 -4.88 -3.45
C ILE A 101 7.74 -5.39 -4.79
N ILE A 102 8.55 -5.22 -5.83
CA ILE A 102 8.24 -5.70 -7.17
C ILE A 102 8.70 -7.16 -7.29
N LYS A 103 7.84 -8.03 -7.81
CA LYS A 103 8.09 -9.47 -7.94
C LYS A 103 9.33 -9.80 -8.79
N GLN A 104 9.72 -8.95 -9.74
CA GLN A 104 10.90 -9.17 -10.58
C GLN A 104 12.23 -8.98 -9.84
N ASP A 105 12.23 -8.29 -8.70
CA ASP A 105 13.42 -8.06 -7.88
C ASP A 105 13.57 -9.16 -6.81
N PHE A 106 13.88 -10.39 -7.27
CA PHE A 106 14.01 -11.54 -6.38
C PHE A 106 15.13 -11.39 -5.34
N ASP A 107 16.19 -10.65 -5.67
CA ASP A 107 17.34 -10.44 -4.78
C ASP A 107 16.96 -9.54 -3.58
N SER A 108 15.96 -8.71 -3.72
CA SER A 108 15.48 -7.83 -2.63
C SER A 108 14.55 -8.54 -1.63
N ILE A 109 13.99 -9.71 -1.95
CA ILE A 109 12.95 -10.36 -1.12
C ILE A 109 13.48 -10.70 0.27
N ILE A 110 14.61 -11.43 0.37
CA ILE A 110 15.18 -11.84 1.66
C ILE A 110 15.64 -10.62 2.48
N PRO A 111 16.40 -9.65 1.92
CA PRO A 111 16.72 -8.42 2.64
C PRO A 111 15.49 -7.67 3.14
N SER A 112 14.44 -7.58 2.33
CA SER A 112 13.18 -6.90 2.69
C SER A 112 12.45 -7.61 3.84
N LEU A 113 12.37 -8.95 3.81
CA LEU A 113 11.80 -9.72 4.90
C LEU A 113 12.56 -9.49 6.22
N LYS A 114 13.89 -9.49 6.20
CA LYS A 114 14.72 -9.21 7.39
C LYS A 114 14.52 -7.78 7.89
N ALA A 115 14.45 -6.80 7.00
CA ALA A 115 14.22 -5.41 7.35
C ALA A 115 12.85 -5.21 7.99
N VAL A 116 11.78 -5.78 7.40
CA VAL A 116 10.43 -5.74 7.97
C VAL A 116 10.36 -6.47 9.31
N PHE A 117 11.05 -7.60 9.45
CA PHE A 117 11.11 -8.33 10.72
C PHE A 117 11.78 -7.49 11.82
N SER A 118 12.82 -6.71 11.49
CA SER A 118 13.48 -5.78 12.41
C SER A 118 12.68 -4.50 12.70
N GLY A 119 11.49 -4.35 12.11
CA GLY A 119 10.59 -3.21 12.33
C GLY A 119 10.77 -2.05 11.35
N GLN A 120 11.57 -2.22 10.30
CA GLN A 120 11.74 -1.24 9.25
C GLN A 120 10.57 -1.30 8.25
N ILE A 121 10.35 -0.20 7.55
CA ILE A 121 9.39 -0.14 6.44
C ILE A 121 10.21 -0.20 5.15
N VAL A 122 9.83 -1.10 4.23
CA VAL A 122 10.57 -1.36 2.99
C VAL A 122 9.72 -1.02 1.78
N PHE A 123 10.24 -0.15 0.92
CA PHE A 123 9.66 0.11 -0.39
C PHE A 123 10.75 -0.08 -1.44
N GLY A 124 10.39 -0.75 -2.54
CA GLY A 124 11.30 -0.93 -3.67
C GLY A 124 11.79 0.41 -4.23
N ASN A 125 12.95 0.42 -4.88
CA ASN A 125 13.59 1.63 -5.39
C ASN A 125 12.68 2.48 -6.29
N GLU A 126 11.85 1.84 -7.13
CA GLU A 126 10.90 2.54 -8.00
C GLU A 126 9.81 3.30 -7.23
N ILE A 127 9.48 2.82 -6.02
CA ILE A 127 8.53 3.51 -5.13
C ILE A 127 9.25 4.63 -4.40
N THR A 128 10.51 4.41 -4.03
CA THR A 128 11.34 5.41 -3.36
C THR A 128 11.61 6.60 -4.29
N GLU A 129 11.76 6.39 -5.58
CA GLU A 129 11.84 7.48 -6.58
C GLU A 129 10.53 8.26 -6.70
N LYS A 130 9.40 7.62 -6.45
CA LYS A 130 8.07 8.25 -6.39
C LYS A 130 7.75 8.86 -5.03
N LEU A 131 8.52 8.50 -4.00
CA LEU A 131 8.37 8.97 -2.62
C LEU A 131 9.36 10.08 -2.19
N PRO A 132 10.05 10.87 -3.06
CA PRO A 132 11.09 11.80 -2.62
C PRO A 132 10.62 12.85 -1.61
N ASN A 133 9.35 12.90 -1.31
CA ASN A 133 8.78 13.90 -0.43
C ASN A 133 8.11 13.38 0.86
N ILE A 134 8.00 12.07 1.06
CA ILE A 134 7.36 11.53 2.28
C ILE A 134 8.32 11.55 3.47
N LEU A 135 9.64 11.51 3.25
CA LEU A 135 10.64 11.34 4.31
C LEU A 135 11.40 12.62 4.71
N HIS A 136 11.12 13.77 4.09
CA HIS A 136 11.69 15.03 4.53
C HIS A 136 10.72 15.82 5.40
N THR A 137 10.50 15.33 6.62
CA THR A 137 10.08 16.19 7.73
C THR A 137 11.26 16.33 8.69
N PRO A 138 11.82 17.54 8.91
CA PRO A 138 12.76 17.75 9.99
C PRO A 138 12.03 17.59 11.33
N ASN A 139 12.65 16.83 12.21
CA ASN A 139 12.26 16.71 13.61
C ASN A 139 11.88 18.07 14.21
N SER A 140 10.70 18.14 14.77
CA SER A 140 10.42 19.04 15.88
C SER A 140 9.44 18.40 16.84
N THR A 141 9.95 18.16 17.97
CA THR A 141 9.39 17.77 19.26
C THR A 141 8.04 18.41 19.63
N SER A 142 7.22 17.57 20.23
CA SER A 142 6.32 17.85 21.38
C SER A 142 4.97 18.51 21.17
N SER A 143 4.01 17.76 21.65
CA SER A 143 2.89 18.12 22.54
C SER A 143 1.53 18.48 21.96
N THR A 144 0.61 17.60 22.34
CA THR A 144 -0.81 17.79 22.71
C THR A 144 -1.87 17.93 21.62
N PRO A 145 -3.03 17.28 21.86
CA PRO A 145 -4.08 17.10 20.89
C PRO A 145 -5.02 18.30 20.83
N ASP A 146 -5.64 18.42 19.72
CA ASP A 146 -6.80 19.26 19.43
C ASP A 146 -6.53 20.47 18.56
N LYS A 147 -6.78 20.24 17.25
CA LYS A 147 -7.50 21.16 16.35
C LYS A 147 -7.54 20.50 14.98
N THR A 148 -8.72 20.12 14.53
CA THR A 148 -9.07 19.88 13.13
C THR A 148 -8.62 21.09 12.29
N THR A 149 -7.41 21.02 11.73
CA THR A 149 -7.00 21.94 10.69
C THR A 149 -7.77 21.55 9.44
N VAL A 150 -8.85 22.26 9.17
CA VAL A 150 -9.58 22.15 7.92
C VAL A 150 -8.61 22.57 6.82
N PHE A 151 -8.20 21.62 5.99
CA PHE A 151 -7.40 21.91 4.80
C PHE A 151 -8.19 22.87 3.91
N ASP A 152 -7.70 24.07 3.74
CA ASP A 152 -8.32 25.05 2.87
C ASP A 152 -7.93 24.79 1.41
N TYR A 153 -8.73 23.94 0.75
CA TYR A 153 -8.55 23.55 -0.65
C TYR A 153 -8.67 24.74 -1.62
N THR A 154 -9.31 25.84 -1.19
CA THR A 154 -9.50 27.03 -2.03
C THR A 154 -8.20 27.80 -2.27
N VAL A 155 -7.26 27.75 -1.32
CA VAL A 155 -5.91 28.34 -1.44
C VAL A 155 -5.12 27.68 -2.60
N HIS A 156 -5.43 26.41 -2.90
CA HIS A 156 -4.81 25.65 -3.99
C HIS A 156 -5.60 25.72 -5.30
N GLY A 157 -6.64 26.56 -5.37
CA GLY A 157 -7.48 26.71 -6.57
C GLY A 157 -8.32 25.49 -6.90
N LEU A 158 -8.55 24.60 -5.92
CA LEU A 158 -9.42 23.45 -6.07
C LEU A 158 -10.87 23.81 -5.78
N THR A 159 -11.78 23.19 -6.53
CA THR A 159 -13.22 23.22 -6.22
C THR A 159 -13.52 22.17 -5.14
N GLU A 160 -14.69 22.28 -4.49
CA GLU A 160 -15.15 21.30 -3.51
C GLU A 160 -15.21 19.87 -4.11
N GLN A 161 -15.66 19.74 -5.34
CA GLN A 161 -15.74 18.45 -6.03
C GLN A 161 -14.34 17.87 -6.35
N GLU A 162 -13.41 18.71 -6.74
CA GLU A 162 -12.01 18.29 -6.93
C GLU A 162 -11.39 17.86 -5.60
N TYR A 163 -11.70 18.56 -4.52
CA TYR A 163 -11.20 18.20 -3.19
C TYR A 163 -11.77 16.85 -2.70
N GLU A 164 -13.06 16.56 -2.96
CA GLU A 164 -13.63 15.23 -2.66
C GLU A 164 -12.90 14.12 -3.42
N ILE A 165 -12.54 14.36 -4.68
CA ILE A 165 -11.76 13.41 -5.47
C ILE A 165 -10.34 13.24 -4.88
N VAL A 166 -9.70 14.33 -4.45
CA VAL A 166 -8.39 14.27 -3.78
C VAL A 166 -8.44 13.41 -2.52
N LYS A 167 -9.49 13.54 -1.70
CA LYS A 167 -9.71 12.69 -0.52
C LYS A 167 -9.83 11.22 -0.91
N CYS A 168 -10.66 10.91 -1.89
CA CYS A 168 -10.83 9.54 -2.37
C CYS A 168 -9.51 8.95 -2.91
N VAL A 169 -8.70 9.75 -3.61
CA VAL A 169 -7.37 9.34 -4.08
C VAL A 169 -6.45 9.08 -2.90
N ALA A 170 -6.48 9.90 -1.87
CA ALA A 170 -5.68 9.70 -0.66
C ALA A 170 -6.13 8.48 0.14
N GLU A 171 -7.42 8.14 0.11
CA GLU A 171 -7.95 6.89 0.66
C GLU A 171 -7.55 5.64 -0.16
N GLY A 172 -6.89 5.83 -1.31
CA GLY A 172 -6.43 4.74 -2.18
C GLY A 172 -7.49 4.14 -3.09
N LEU A 173 -8.64 4.82 -3.27
CA LEU A 173 -9.73 4.32 -4.11
C LEU A 173 -9.36 4.39 -5.60
N SER A 174 -9.66 3.36 -6.36
CA SER A 174 -9.54 3.34 -7.83
C SER A 174 -10.52 4.31 -8.51
N ASN A 175 -10.31 4.62 -9.78
CA ASN A 175 -11.22 5.47 -10.53
C ASN A 175 -12.65 4.90 -10.59
N LYS A 176 -12.77 3.57 -10.62
CA LYS A 176 -14.05 2.89 -10.58
C LYS A 176 -14.75 3.09 -9.24
N GLU A 177 -14.05 2.86 -8.12
CA GLU A 177 -14.58 3.05 -6.78
C GLU A 177 -14.95 4.53 -6.52
N ILE A 178 -14.13 5.47 -7.00
CA ILE A 178 -14.44 6.91 -6.93
C ILE A 178 -15.69 7.23 -7.75
N SER A 179 -15.80 6.65 -8.93
CA SER A 179 -16.98 6.88 -9.80
C SER A 179 -18.26 6.38 -9.15
N GLU A 180 -18.24 5.22 -8.50
CA GLU A 180 -19.34 4.65 -7.74
C GLU A 180 -19.68 5.52 -6.50
N LYS A 181 -18.66 5.92 -5.73
CA LYS A 181 -18.81 6.70 -4.49
C LYS A 181 -19.36 8.11 -4.75
N LEU A 182 -18.93 8.76 -5.84
CA LEU A 182 -19.31 10.14 -6.16
C LEU A 182 -20.39 10.25 -7.24
N PHE A 183 -20.96 9.13 -7.69
CA PHE A 183 -21.98 9.07 -8.75
C PHE A 183 -21.52 9.74 -10.06
N LEU A 184 -20.27 9.52 -10.46
CA LEU A 184 -19.66 10.02 -11.68
C LEU A 184 -19.37 8.88 -12.66
N SER A 185 -18.98 9.20 -13.90
CA SER A 185 -18.38 8.21 -14.79
C SER A 185 -16.88 8.07 -14.52
N GLU A 186 -16.29 6.90 -14.77
CA GLU A 186 -14.82 6.70 -14.64
C GLU A 186 -14.03 7.68 -15.53
N GLY A 187 -14.56 8.00 -16.72
CA GLY A 187 -13.97 9.00 -17.61
C GLY A 187 -13.96 10.40 -16.99
N THR A 188 -15.06 10.76 -16.31
CA THR A 188 -15.16 12.03 -15.58
C THR A 188 -14.15 12.09 -14.43
N VAL A 189 -14.02 11.02 -13.64
CA VAL A 189 -13.03 10.93 -12.56
C VAL A 189 -11.60 11.09 -13.10
N ARG A 190 -11.27 10.40 -14.21
CA ARG A 190 -9.97 10.54 -14.87
C ARG A 190 -9.66 11.97 -15.29
N ASN A 191 -10.64 12.65 -15.87
CA ASN A 191 -10.49 14.04 -16.29
C ASN A 191 -10.27 14.97 -15.09
N TYR A 192 -11.02 14.78 -14.00
CA TYR A 192 -10.81 15.54 -12.77
C TYR A 192 -9.42 15.34 -12.20
N ILE A 193 -8.96 14.09 -12.08
CA ILE A 193 -7.61 13.80 -11.59
C ILE A 193 -6.55 14.50 -12.45
N SER A 194 -6.67 14.44 -13.79
CA SER A 194 -5.73 15.12 -14.68
C SER A 194 -5.74 16.64 -14.49
N THR A 195 -6.91 17.24 -14.30
CA THR A 195 -7.06 18.68 -14.02
C THR A 195 -6.45 19.06 -12.69
N ILE A 196 -6.69 18.26 -11.63
CA ILE A 196 -6.15 18.47 -10.29
C ILE A 196 -4.63 18.40 -10.31
N LEU A 197 -4.05 17.38 -10.95
CA LEU A 197 -2.61 17.23 -11.10
C LEU A 197 -1.99 18.45 -11.80
N SER A 198 -2.64 18.94 -12.85
CA SER A 198 -2.19 20.16 -13.56
C SER A 198 -2.28 21.41 -12.68
N LYS A 199 -3.34 21.58 -11.89
CA LYS A 199 -3.51 22.73 -10.98
C LYS A 199 -2.49 22.77 -9.86
N LEU A 200 -2.11 21.59 -9.36
CA LEU A 200 -1.21 21.43 -8.24
C LEU A 200 0.26 21.25 -8.67
N ASP A 201 0.54 21.27 -9.98
CA ASP A 201 1.85 20.97 -10.57
C ASP A 201 2.42 19.63 -10.08
N LEU A 202 1.57 18.60 -10.02
CA LEU A 202 1.92 17.26 -9.59
C LEU A 202 2.04 16.32 -10.79
N ARG A 203 2.97 15.36 -10.70
CA ARG A 203 3.29 14.46 -11.82
C ARG A 203 2.30 13.32 -11.97
N ASP A 204 1.79 12.80 -10.86
CA ASP A 204 0.99 11.57 -10.84
C ASP A 204 0.07 11.51 -9.62
N ARG A 205 -0.76 10.46 -9.60
CA ARG A 205 -1.75 10.19 -8.56
C ARG A 205 -1.13 9.92 -7.19
N THR A 206 0.05 9.31 -7.14
CA THR A 206 0.76 9.04 -5.88
C THR A 206 1.18 10.36 -5.24
N ASN A 207 1.73 11.29 -6.05
CA ASN A 207 2.07 12.63 -5.58
C ASN A 207 0.84 13.41 -5.09
N LEU A 208 -0.33 13.17 -5.69
CA LEU A 208 -1.58 13.78 -5.24
C LEU A 208 -2.00 13.28 -3.85
N ALA A 209 -1.92 11.98 -3.61
CA ALA A 209 -2.19 11.40 -2.29
C ALA A 209 -1.20 11.93 -1.23
N ILE A 210 0.07 11.99 -1.58
CA ILE A 210 1.12 12.54 -0.72
C ILE A 210 0.86 14.01 -0.39
N PHE A 211 0.49 14.81 -1.39
CA PHE A 211 0.13 16.21 -1.22
C PHE A 211 -0.99 16.37 -0.20
N TYR A 212 -2.06 15.57 -0.31
CA TYR A 212 -3.16 15.59 0.65
C TYR A 212 -2.70 15.32 2.08
N TYR A 213 -1.91 14.27 2.33
CA TYR A 213 -1.43 13.96 3.68
C TYR A 213 -0.44 14.98 4.24
N LYS A 214 0.29 15.70 3.39
CA LYS A 214 1.15 16.79 3.83
C LYS A 214 0.40 18.06 4.19
N ALA A 215 -0.67 18.33 3.49
CA ALA A 215 -1.44 19.54 3.64
C ALA A 215 -2.39 19.53 4.85
N ILE A 216 -2.71 18.33 5.38
CA ILE A 216 -3.60 18.15 6.55
C ILE A 216 -2.79 18.04 7.86
N LYS A 217 -1.47 17.86 7.78
CA LYS A 217 -0.58 17.87 8.96
C LYS A 217 -0.04 19.27 9.19
#